data_43e703fde0bf5519ae0104e993054592
#
_entry.id   43e703fde0bf5519ae0104e993054592
#
_cell.length_a   1.000
_cell.length_b   1.000
_cell.length_c   1.000
_cell.angle_alpha   90.00
_cell.angle_beta   90.00
_cell.angle_gamma   90.00
#
_symmetry.space_group_name_H-M   'P 1'
#
loop_
_entity.id
_entity.type
_entity.pdbx_description
1 polymer ?
#
loop_
_entity_poly.entity_id
_entity_poly.type
_entity_poly.pdbx_seq_one_letter_code
_entity_poly.pdbx_strand_id
1 'polypeptide(L)'
;MRYRKRKKAAAQVMVMTVAVVAVLAALLVLACSQVFRVRGILIVGNRNLSKEDVIALSGVQEGDNLFSISDAELKKNMERNRYIEYLGHEFDYRGTLSLHINERMGMGVVNAFGLYYVVDATGMVLECAGSAYPDTVAGPKINNLILD
;
A
#
# COMPACT_ATOMS: atom_id res chain seq x y z
N MET A 1 28.48 6.72 57.70
CA MET A 1 27.51 7.62 57.02
C MET A 1 27.90 8.03 55.59
N ARG A 2 29.19 8.18 55.19
CA ARG A 2 29.62 8.63 53.85
C ARG A 2 29.27 7.66 52.69
N TYR A 3 29.24 6.35 52.93
CA TYR A 3 28.96 5.33 51.91
C TYR A 3 27.51 5.36 51.38
N ARG A 4 26.52 5.57 52.24
CA ARG A 4 25.09 5.71 51.85
C ARG A 4 24.82 6.95 51.01
N LYS A 5 25.53 8.07 51.26
CA LYS A 5 25.40 9.31 50.47
C LYS A 5 25.94 9.13 49.07
N ARG A 6 27.06 8.43 48.87
CA ARG A 6 27.66 8.14 47.57
C ARG A 6 26.75 7.25 46.70
N LYS A 7 26.10 6.22 47.28
CA LYS A 7 25.13 5.37 46.53
C LYS A 7 23.91 6.15 46.09
N LYS A 8 23.37 7.06 46.90
CA LYS A 8 22.24 7.91 46.53
C LYS A 8 22.63 8.90 45.42
N ALA A 9 23.79 9.50 45.47
CA ALA A 9 24.27 10.41 44.42
C ALA A 9 24.47 9.66 43.09
N ALA A 10 25.08 8.48 43.11
CA ALA A 10 25.25 7.65 41.92
C ALA A 10 23.92 7.24 41.30
N ALA A 11 22.94 6.85 42.13
CA ALA A 11 21.60 6.53 41.67
C ALA A 11 20.87 7.75 41.06
N GLN A 12 21.04 8.94 41.64
CA GLN A 12 20.48 10.18 41.07
C GLN A 12 21.12 10.53 39.73
N VAL A 13 22.41 10.42 39.59
CA VAL A 13 23.14 10.65 38.33
C VAL A 13 22.65 9.64 37.26
N MET A 14 22.51 8.37 37.63
CA MET A 14 21.99 7.35 36.71
C MET A 14 20.55 7.65 36.24
N VAL A 15 19.68 8.05 37.14
CA VAL A 15 18.30 8.43 36.80
C VAL A 15 18.29 9.67 35.89
N MET A 16 19.12 10.70 36.18
CA MET A 16 19.23 11.86 35.32
C MET A 16 19.74 11.51 33.91
N THR A 17 20.76 10.66 33.81
CA THR A 17 21.28 10.24 32.51
C THR A 17 20.21 9.49 31.70
N VAL A 18 19.49 8.57 32.31
CA VAL A 18 18.38 7.85 31.67
C VAL A 18 17.29 8.82 31.22
N ALA A 19 16.92 9.80 32.06
CA ALA A 19 15.93 10.80 31.71
C ALA A 19 16.37 11.66 30.51
N VAL A 20 17.63 12.11 30.49
CA VAL A 20 18.17 12.90 29.38
C VAL A 20 18.19 12.08 28.09
N VAL A 21 18.63 10.82 28.14
CA VAL A 21 18.61 9.92 26.95
C VAL A 21 17.18 9.69 26.46
N ALA A 22 16.22 9.49 27.36
CA ALA A 22 14.82 9.31 26.98
C ALA A 22 14.24 10.56 26.32
N VAL A 23 14.56 11.76 26.82
CA VAL A 23 14.13 13.03 26.20
C VAL A 23 14.76 13.21 24.82
N LEU A 24 16.05 12.93 24.67
CA LEU A 24 16.74 13.03 23.39
C LEU A 24 16.15 12.03 22.36
N ALA A 25 15.87 10.81 22.81
CA ALA A 25 15.21 9.80 21.95
C ALA A 25 13.81 10.24 21.52
N ALA A 26 13.01 10.79 22.44
CA ALA A 26 11.69 11.34 22.12
C ALA A 26 11.75 12.51 21.12
N LEU A 27 12.70 13.43 21.31
CA LEU A 27 12.92 14.54 20.36
C LEU A 27 13.34 14.04 18.97
N LEU A 28 14.19 13.02 18.92
CA LEU A 28 14.61 12.40 17.67
C LEU A 28 13.42 11.76 16.94
N VAL A 29 12.58 10.99 17.65
CA VAL A 29 11.36 10.39 17.09
C VAL A 29 10.42 11.46 16.55
N LEU A 30 10.19 12.54 17.30
CA LEU A 30 9.35 13.65 16.86
C LEU A 30 9.95 14.34 15.61
N ALA A 31 11.25 14.58 15.55
CA ALA A 31 11.91 15.16 14.40
C ALA A 31 11.76 14.24 13.16
N CYS A 32 12.02 12.95 13.32
CA CYS A 32 11.86 11.98 12.24
C CYS A 32 10.41 11.90 11.74
N SER A 33 9.42 11.97 12.64
CA SER A 33 8.00 11.92 12.26
C SER A 33 7.55 13.10 11.40
N GLN A 34 8.22 14.25 11.48
CA GLN A 34 7.92 15.43 10.66
C GLN A 34 8.60 15.38 9.29
N VAL A 35 9.81 14.80 9.22
CA VAL A 35 10.58 14.72 7.98
C VAL A 35 10.01 13.70 7.01
N PHE A 36 9.51 12.58 7.54
CA PHE A 36 8.99 11.46 6.73
C PHE A 36 7.47 11.49 6.56
N ARG A 37 6.92 12.66 6.22
CA ARG A 37 5.50 12.81 5.88
C ARG A 37 5.31 12.79 4.37
N VAL A 38 4.26 12.10 3.94
CA VAL A 38 3.78 12.13 2.57
C VAL A 38 3.28 13.54 2.25
N ARG A 39 3.91 14.21 1.28
CA ARG A 39 3.53 15.55 0.80
C ARG A 39 2.80 15.51 -0.52
N GLY A 40 2.95 14.41 -1.25
CA GLY A 40 2.25 14.17 -2.50
C GLY A 40 2.29 12.71 -2.85
N ILE A 41 1.29 12.25 -3.62
CA ILE A 41 1.16 10.87 -4.06
C ILE A 41 1.18 10.84 -5.58
N LEU A 42 2.07 10.02 -6.15
CA LEU A 42 2.20 9.80 -7.59
C LEU A 42 1.79 8.36 -7.90
N ILE A 43 0.94 8.17 -8.90
CA ILE A 43 0.59 6.85 -9.41
C ILE A 43 1.32 6.61 -10.73
N VAL A 44 1.97 5.46 -10.83
CA VAL A 44 2.72 5.04 -12.02
C VAL A 44 2.16 3.71 -12.51
N GLY A 45 1.81 3.65 -13.80
CA GLY A 45 1.33 2.42 -14.45
C GLY A 45 -0.19 2.34 -14.63
N ASN A 46 -0.96 3.34 -14.17
CA ASN A 46 -2.38 3.45 -14.50
C ASN A 46 -2.56 3.85 -15.98
N ARG A 47 -3.65 3.39 -16.60
CA ARG A 47 -4.03 3.70 -17.99
C ARG A 47 -5.45 4.26 -18.07
N ASN A 48 -6.45 3.44 -17.72
CA ASN A 48 -7.87 3.80 -17.75
C ASN A 48 -8.37 4.21 -16.35
N LEU A 49 -7.73 3.70 -15.28
CA LEU A 49 -8.07 4.07 -13.92
C LEU A 49 -7.59 5.48 -13.61
N SER A 50 -8.43 6.29 -12.99
CA SER A 50 -8.03 7.62 -12.55
C SER A 50 -7.01 7.51 -11.40
N LYS A 51 -6.13 8.49 -11.31
CA LYS A 51 -5.15 8.56 -10.20
C LYS A 51 -5.86 8.67 -8.86
N GLU A 52 -6.93 9.45 -8.84
CA GLU A 52 -7.75 9.73 -7.66
C GLU A 52 -8.38 8.44 -7.10
N ASP A 53 -8.91 7.58 -7.98
CA ASP A 53 -9.48 6.29 -7.58
C ASP A 53 -8.41 5.35 -7.01
N VAL A 54 -7.24 5.30 -7.63
CA VAL A 54 -6.13 4.47 -7.15
C VAL A 54 -5.62 4.97 -5.80
N ILE A 55 -5.49 6.28 -5.61
CA ILE A 55 -5.11 6.89 -4.33
C ILE A 55 -6.16 6.55 -3.26
N ALA A 56 -7.44 6.69 -3.57
CA ALA A 56 -8.52 6.36 -2.63
C ALA A 56 -8.49 4.88 -2.22
N LEU A 57 -8.22 3.98 -3.17
CA LEU A 57 -8.08 2.54 -2.91
C LEU A 57 -6.87 2.23 -2.03
N SER A 58 -5.76 2.94 -2.20
CA SER A 58 -4.54 2.71 -1.39
C SER A 58 -4.78 2.97 0.10
N GLY A 59 -5.70 3.88 0.42
CA GLY A 59 -5.98 4.34 1.79
C GLY A 59 -4.93 5.30 2.34
N VAL A 60 -3.93 5.70 1.53
CA VAL A 60 -2.89 6.66 1.94
C VAL A 60 -3.36 8.08 1.66
N GLN A 61 -3.03 8.99 2.58
CA GLN A 61 -3.33 10.41 2.48
C GLN A 61 -2.07 11.26 2.62
N GLU A 62 -2.13 12.48 2.07
CA GLU A 62 -1.10 13.47 2.34
C GLU A 62 -1.06 13.80 3.83
N GLY A 63 0.14 13.85 4.38
CA GLY A 63 0.38 14.02 5.82
C GLY A 63 0.64 12.72 6.58
N ASP A 64 0.36 11.57 6.00
CA ASP A 64 0.66 10.28 6.61
C ASP A 64 2.16 10.11 6.83
N ASN A 65 2.51 9.36 7.87
CA ASN A 65 3.91 9.02 8.13
C ASN A 65 4.32 7.81 7.29
N LEU A 66 5.41 7.96 6.52
CA LEU A 66 5.92 6.88 5.67
C LEU A 66 6.18 5.57 6.44
N PHE A 67 6.65 5.66 7.68
CA PHE A 67 6.89 4.48 8.52
C PHE A 67 5.61 3.76 8.98
N SER A 68 4.45 4.40 8.86
CA SER A 68 3.16 3.77 9.14
C SER A 68 2.57 3.07 7.92
N ILE A 69 3.12 3.29 6.73
CA ILE A 69 2.64 2.70 5.48
C ILE A 69 3.19 1.27 5.37
N SER A 70 2.30 0.30 5.38
CA SER A 70 2.63 -1.11 5.22
C SER A 70 2.45 -1.54 3.77
N ASP A 71 3.51 -2.13 3.19
CA ASP A 71 3.48 -2.68 1.83
C ASP A 71 2.39 -3.76 1.66
N ALA A 72 2.24 -4.62 2.67
CA ALA A 72 1.21 -5.66 2.68
C ALA A 72 -0.21 -5.08 2.73
N GLU A 73 -0.40 -3.97 3.44
CA GLU A 73 -1.69 -3.29 3.54
C GLU A 73 -2.03 -2.56 2.24
N LEU A 74 -1.06 -1.86 1.65
CA LEU A 74 -1.19 -1.25 0.32
C LEU A 74 -1.61 -2.28 -0.70
N LYS A 75 -0.88 -3.39 -0.79
CA LYS A 75 -1.20 -4.49 -1.71
C LYS A 75 -2.62 -5.00 -1.50
N LYS A 76 -2.98 -5.32 -0.26
CA LYS A 76 -4.32 -5.82 0.09
C LYS A 76 -5.43 -4.83 -0.27
N ASN A 77 -5.21 -3.53 -0.08
CA ASN A 77 -6.20 -2.51 -0.35
C ASN A 77 -6.37 -2.28 -1.85
N MET A 78 -5.27 -2.14 -2.58
CA MET A 78 -5.27 -1.86 -4.02
C MET A 78 -5.76 -3.04 -4.84
N GLU A 79 -5.37 -4.27 -4.50
CA GLU A 79 -5.78 -5.50 -5.19
C GLU A 79 -7.22 -5.95 -4.85
N ARG A 80 -7.98 -5.20 -4.04
CA ARG A 80 -9.44 -5.32 -3.96
C ARG A 80 -10.11 -5.01 -5.29
N ASN A 81 -9.53 -4.07 -6.03
CA ASN A 81 -9.86 -3.90 -7.44
C ASN A 81 -9.00 -4.87 -8.25
N ARG A 82 -9.60 -5.89 -8.84
CA ARG A 82 -8.92 -6.95 -9.59
C ARG A 82 -8.20 -6.45 -10.84
N TYR A 83 -8.54 -5.25 -11.31
CA TYR A 83 -7.82 -4.58 -12.39
C TYR A 83 -6.49 -3.98 -11.96
N ILE A 84 -6.18 -3.96 -10.64
CA ILE A 84 -4.93 -3.45 -10.12
C ILE A 84 -4.06 -4.61 -9.63
N GLU A 85 -2.83 -4.64 -10.13
CA GLU A 85 -1.73 -5.41 -9.57
C GLU A 85 -0.74 -4.45 -8.94
N TYR A 86 -0.53 -4.56 -7.64
CA TYR A 86 0.41 -3.72 -6.90
C TYR A 86 1.84 -4.24 -7.09
N LEU A 87 2.74 -3.37 -7.57
CA LEU A 87 4.14 -3.72 -7.83
C LEU A 87 5.10 -3.23 -6.75
N GLY A 88 4.71 -2.23 -5.97
CA GLY A 88 5.55 -1.66 -4.92
C GLY A 88 5.36 -0.15 -4.78
N HIS A 89 6.11 0.43 -3.87
CA HIS A 89 6.13 1.88 -3.68
C HIS A 89 7.56 2.40 -3.48
N GLU A 90 7.76 3.67 -3.79
CA GLU A 90 8.99 4.40 -3.58
C GLU A 90 8.69 5.73 -2.90
N PHE A 91 9.62 6.22 -2.10
CA PHE A 91 9.51 7.50 -1.42
C PHE A 91 10.75 8.33 -1.70
N ASP A 92 10.56 9.55 -2.19
CA ASP A 92 11.64 10.48 -2.46
C ASP A 92 11.91 11.42 -1.27
N TYR A 93 13.09 12.05 -1.28
CA TYR A 93 13.51 12.99 -0.23
C TYR A 93 12.66 14.27 -0.19
N ARG A 94 11.84 14.54 -1.21
CA ARG A 94 10.91 15.68 -1.27
C ARG A 94 9.59 15.38 -0.58
N GLY A 95 9.35 14.11 -0.22
CA GLY A 95 8.15 13.66 0.43
C GLY A 95 7.09 13.13 -0.55
N THR A 96 7.47 12.78 -1.78
CA THR A 96 6.56 12.17 -2.74
C THR A 96 6.55 10.66 -2.58
N LEU A 97 5.38 10.08 -2.36
CA LEU A 97 5.14 8.64 -2.40
C LEU A 97 4.72 8.24 -3.81
N SER A 98 5.54 7.44 -4.48
CA SER A 98 5.22 6.87 -5.79
C SER A 98 4.68 5.46 -5.61
N LEU A 99 3.43 5.22 -6.02
CA LEU A 99 2.81 3.89 -6.02
C LEU A 99 2.88 3.31 -7.42
N HIS A 100 3.57 2.18 -7.55
CA HIS A 100 3.74 1.47 -8.82
C HIS A 100 2.68 0.38 -8.92
N ILE A 101 1.90 0.45 -9.99
CA ILE A 101 0.87 -0.54 -10.31
C ILE A 101 1.01 -1.03 -11.74
N ASN A 102 0.47 -2.20 -12.01
CA ASN A 102 0.17 -2.67 -13.34
C ASN A 102 -1.35 -2.75 -13.47
N GLU A 103 -1.93 -1.95 -14.38
CA GLU A 103 -3.34 -2.04 -14.68
C GLU A 103 -3.60 -3.22 -15.62
N ARG A 104 -4.33 -4.22 -15.10
CA ARG A 104 -4.72 -5.41 -15.87
C ARG A 104 -5.79 -5.05 -16.89
N MET A 105 -5.70 -5.64 -18.05
CA MET A 105 -6.67 -5.44 -19.13
C MET A 105 -7.43 -6.74 -19.39
N GLY A 106 -8.75 -6.63 -19.57
CA GLY A 106 -9.56 -7.75 -20.03
C GLY A 106 -9.15 -8.16 -21.45
N MET A 107 -8.65 -9.37 -21.60
CA MET A 107 -8.14 -9.92 -22.86
C MET A 107 -9.05 -10.99 -23.45
N GLY A 108 -9.96 -11.54 -22.66
CA GLY A 108 -10.87 -12.57 -23.11
C GLY A 108 -12.09 -12.70 -22.23
N VAL A 109 -13.08 -13.45 -22.72
CA VAL A 109 -14.30 -13.76 -21.98
C VAL A 109 -14.48 -15.26 -21.95
N VAL A 110 -14.65 -15.80 -20.75
CA VAL A 110 -14.89 -17.23 -20.50
C VAL A 110 -16.34 -17.42 -20.06
N ASN A 111 -17.03 -18.38 -20.66
CA ASN A 111 -18.35 -18.83 -20.17
C ASN A 111 -18.15 -20.03 -19.26
N ALA A 112 -18.61 -19.90 -18.01
CA ALA A 112 -18.65 -20.99 -17.06
C ALA A 112 -19.96 -20.97 -16.29
N PHE A 113 -20.63 -22.11 -16.18
CA PHE A 113 -21.91 -22.25 -15.46
C PHE A 113 -23.02 -21.28 -15.91
N GLY A 114 -23.02 -20.89 -17.20
CA GLY A 114 -23.98 -19.92 -17.75
C GLY A 114 -23.71 -18.46 -17.46
N LEU A 115 -22.54 -18.15 -16.87
CA LEU A 115 -22.08 -16.81 -16.60
C LEU A 115 -20.83 -16.50 -17.43
N TYR A 116 -20.69 -15.24 -17.80
CA TYR A 116 -19.51 -14.73 -18.50
C TYR A 116 -18.55 -14.06 -17.52
N TYR A 117 -17.28 -14.41 -17.65
CA TYR A 117 -16.19 -13.87 -16.83
C TYR A 117 -15.16 -13.23 -17.73
N VAL A 118 -14.79 -11.99 -17.40
CA VAL A 118 -13.69 -11.30 -18.07
C VAL A 118 -12.39 -11.74 -17.44
N VAL A 119 -11.44 -12.16 -18.28
CA VAL A 119 -10.11 -12.64 -17.84
C VAL A 119 -9.01 -11.83 -18.49
N ASP A 120 -7.89 -11.70 -17.79
CA ASP A 120 -6.68 -11.08 -18.32
C ASP A 120 -5.83 -12.08 -19.14
N ALA A 121 -4.66 -11.62 -19.64
CA ALA A 121 -3.73 -12.45 -20.41
C ALA A 121 -3.15 -13.63 -19.61
N THR A 122 -3.19 -13.59 -18.28
CA THR A 122 -2.71 -14.65 -17.39
C THR A 122 -3.80 -15.66 -17.02
N GLY A 123 -5.06 -15.40 -17.43
CA GLY A 123 -6.22 -16.20 -17.08
C GLY A 123 -6.86 -15.81 -15.74
N MET A 124 -6.42 -14.71 -15.13
CA MET A 124 -7.04 -14.23 -13.90
C MET A 124 -8.40 -13.62 -14.19
N VAL A 125 -9.41 -14.01 -13.41
CA VAL A 125 -10.75 -13.43 -13.50
C VAL A 125 -10.76 -12.02 -12.91
N LEU A 126 -11.08 -11.03 -13.76
CA LEU A 126 -11.16 -9.63 -13.37
C LEU A 126 -12.56 -9.28 -12.84
N GLU A 127 -13.61 -9.73 -13.58
CA GLU A 127 -15.01 -9.51 -13.17
C GLU A 127 -15.95 -10.60 -13.69
N CYS A 128 -17.11 -10.70 -13.08
CA CYS A 128 -18.23 -11.50 -13.58
C CYS A 128 -19.20 -10.56 -14.30
N ALA A 129 -19.28 -10.68 -15.62
CA ALA A 129 -20.18 -9.86 -16.45
C ALA A 129 -21.65 -10.34 -16.44
N GLY A 130 -21.95 -11.43 -15.72
CA GLY A 130 -23.30 -11.97 -15.64
C GLY A 130 -23.68 -12.91 -16.78
N SER A 131 -24.97 -13.02 -17.08
CA SER A 131 -25.50 -13.97 -18.08
C SER A 131 -25.48 -13.43 -19.52
N ALA A 132 -25.19 -12.14 -19.72
CA ALA A 132 -25.04 -11.53 -21.04
C ALA A 132 -23.56 -11.36 -21.40
N TYR A 133 -23.25 -11.53 -22.68
CA TYR A 133 -21.88 -11.31 -23.16
C TYR A 133 -21.50 -9.83 -23.00
N PRO A 134 -20.36 -9.49 -22.36
CA PRO A 134 -19.97 -8.10 -22.17
C PRO A 134 -19.51 -7.46 -23.49
N ASP A 135 -20.09 -6.34 -23.86
CA ASP A 135 -19.78 -5.61 -25.10
C ASP A 135 -18.42 -4.86 -25.04
N THR A 136 -17.82 -4.77 -23.85
CA THR A 136 -16.63 -3.94 -23.60
C THR A 136 -15.30 -4.68 -23.79
N VAL A 137 -15.32 -6.00 -24.02
CA VAL A 137 -14.11 -6.80 -24.16
C VAL A 137 -13.85 -7.18 -25.61
N ALA A 138 -12.78 -6.64 -26.20
CA ALA A 138 -12.37 -6.92 -27.59
C ALA A 138 -11.64 -8.27 -27.75
N GLY A 139 -11.69 -9.15 -26.78
CA GLY A 139 -10.96 -10.42 -26.76
C GLY A 139 -11.72 -11.62 -27.37
N PRO A 140 -11.02 -12.73 -27.63
CA PRO A 140 -11.63 -13.95 -28.16
C PRO A 140 -12.63 -14.55 -27.18
N LYS A 141 -13.77 -15.09 -27.72
CA LYS A 141 -14.72 -15.88 -26.93
C LYS A 141 -14.13 -17.26 -26.67
N ILE A 142 -13.90 -17.59 -25.43
CA ILE A 142 -13.49 -18.92 -25.02
C ILE A 142 -14.71 -19.65 -24.50
N ASN A 143 -15.27 -20.54 -25.31
CA ASN A 143 -16.39 -21.39 -24.91
C ASN A 143 -15.87 -22.70 -24.33
N ASN A 144 -16.45 -23.13 -23.20
CA ASN A 144 -16.17 -24.41 -22.53
C ASN A 144 -14.74 -24.58 -22.00
N LEU A 145 -14.33 -23.71 -21.06
CA LEU A 145 -13.20 -24.02 -20.20
C LEU A 145 -13.66 -25.11 -19.21
N ILE A 146 -13.17 -26.33 -19.37
CA ILE A 146 -13.28 -27.38 -18.35
C ILE A 146 -12.22 -27.01 -17.30
N LEU A 147 -12.67 -26.56 -16.15
CA LEU A 147 -11.81 -26.35 -15.00
C LEU A 147 -11.64 -27.71 -14.32
N ASP A 148 -10.47 -28.32 -14.48
CA ASP A 148 -10.04 -29.51 -13.73
C ASP A 148 -9.72 -29.13 -12.26
#